data_9fabe03d7ca37bfef6ea4e0678cbfb16
#
_entry.id   9fabe03d7ca37bfef6ea4e0678cbfb16
#
_cell.length_a   1.000
_cell.length_b   1.000
_cell.length_c   1.000
_cell.angle_alpha   90.00
_cell.angle_beta   90.00
_cell.angle_gamma   90.00
#
_symmetry.space_group_name_H-M   'P 1'
#
loop_
_entity.id
_entity.type
_entity.pdbx_description
1 polymer ?
#
loop_
_entity_poly.entity_id
_entity_poly.type
_entity_poly.pdbx_seq_one_letter_code
_entity_poly.pdbx_strand_id
1 'polypeptide(L)'
;DALVAASYFVTQVQSVVSRNVNPIEGAVVTFGLFQAGTTNNVITDTAFLHGTIRALTQDMSLLVQKRVKTVAEGVAAAFDMEVEVELKQGGYLPVENHPALARELMDFFEEKDGIELIDIEPAMTGEDFGYLLSKVDGVMFWLGIDSPYALHHPQMSPKEEALAIGVDAVSSFLKKKAAE
;
A
#
# COMPACT_ATOMS: atom_id res chain seq x y z
N ASP A 1 8.16 30.72 9.66
CA ASP A 1 8.48 29.69 10.65
C ASP A 1 8.09 28.31 10.09
N ALA A 2 9.07 27.61 9.54
CA ALA A 2 8.84 26.34 8.86
C ALA A 2 8.42 25.21 9.81
N LEU A 3 8.87 25.24 11.06
CA LEU A 3 8.46 24.25 12.07
C LEU A 3 6.96 24.36 12.36
N VAL A 4 6.46 25.58 12.54
CA VAL A 4 5.03 25.82 12.79
C VAL A 4 4.21 25.42 11.56
N ALA A 5 4.57 25.89 10.36
CA ALA A 5 3.87 25.53 9.13
C ALA A 5 3.80 24.02 8.91
N ALA A 6 4.93 23.32 9.07
CA ALA A 6 4.99 21.85 8.93
C ALA A 6 4.15 21.12 9.99
N SER A 7 4.06 21.64 11.21
CA SER A 7 3.20 21.10 12.26
C SER A 7 1.70 21.21 11.91
N TYR A 8 1.29 22.35 11.35
CA TYR A 8 -0.05 22.54 10.81
C TYR A 8 -0.33 21.58 9.64
N PHE A 9 0.65 21.39 8.75
CA PHE A 9 0.50 20.43 7.66
C PHE A 9 0.25 19.00 8.19
N VAL A 10 1.06 18.50 9.13
CA VAL A 10 0.88 17.15 9.70
C VAL A 10 -0.49 17.00 10.34
N THR A 11 -1.00 18.04 10.97
CA THR A 11 -2.33 18.02 11.58
C THR A 11 -3.44 18.05 10.52
N GLN A 12 -3.36 18.95 9.54
CA GLN A 12 -4.40 19.12 8.50
C GLN A 12 -4.46 17.94 7.55
N VAL A 13 -3.32 17.32 7.21
CA VAL A 13 -3.27 16.20 6.28
C VAL A 13 -4.03 14.97 6.78
N GLN A 14 -4.29 14.87 8.09
CA GLN A 14 -5.14 13.81 8.66
C GLN A 14 -6.58 13.86 8.08
N SER A 15 -7.04 15.05 7.68
CA SER A 15 -8.34 15.22 7.05
C SER A 15 -8.43 14.59 5.66
N VAL A 16 -7.31 14.32 5.01
CA VAL A 16 -7.29 13.68 3.69
C VAL A 16 -7.91 12.29 3.79
N VAL A 17 -7.48 11.47 4.74
CA VAL A 17 -8.06 10.14 4.95
C VAL A 17 -9.46 10.25 5.53
N SER A 18 -9.64 11.03 6.61
CA SER A 18 -10.91 11.04 7.33
C SER A 18 -12.07 11.74 6.60
N ARG A 19 -11.82 12.57 5.56
CA ARG A 19 -12.84 13.38 4.87
C ARG A 19 -12.85 13.29 3.35
N ASN A 20 -11.83 12.67 2.73
CA ASN A 20 -11.79 12.54 1.28
C ASN A 20 -11.81 11.08 0.80
N VAL A 21 -11.39 10.14 1.66
CA VAL A 21 -11.44 8.71 1.37
C VAL A 21 -12.83 8.17 1.68
N ASN A 22 -13.37 7.35 0.78
CA ASN A 22 -14.63 6.65 1.04
C ASN A 22 -14.42 5.68 2.23
N PRO A 23 -15.28 5.66 3.24
CA PRO A 23 -15.12 4.81 4.44
C PRO A 23 -15.00 3.31 4.17
N ILE A 24 -15.53 2.82 3.05
CA ILE A 24 -15.40 1.41 2.63
C ILE A 24 -14.13 1.14 1.82
N GLU A 25 -13.41 2.17 1.44
CA GLU A 25 -12.12 2.10 0.77
C GLU A 25 -11.03 2.52 1.74
N GLY A 26 -9.96 1.74 1.83
CA GLY A 26 -8.89 2.01 2.78
C GLY A 26 -7.80 2.91 2.19
N ALA A 27 -7.33 3.87 2.98
CA ALA A 27 -6.08 4.58 2.73
C ALA A 27 -5.39 4.98 4.03
N VAL A 28 -4.07 5.10 3.97
CA VAL A 28 -3.22 5.54 5.08
C VAL A 28 -2.24 6.59 4.58
N VAL A 29 -2.08 7.66 5.36
CA VAL A 29 -1.03 8.68 5.18
C VAL A 29 -0.26 8.76 6.48
N THR A 30 1.04 8.49 6.42
CA THR A 30 1.91 8.49 7.60
C THR A 30 3.16 9.31 7.33
N PHE A 31 3.53 10.16 8.26
CA PHE A 31 4.83 10.83 8.29
C PHE A 31 5.67 10.21 9.42
N GLY A 32 6.68 9.45 9.05
CA GLY A 32 7.61 8.79 9.99
C GLY A 32 8.83 9.63 10.33
N LEU A 33 9.09 10.68 9.55
CA LEU A 33 10.20 11.60 9.77
C LEU A 33 9.72 13.05 9.67
N PHE A 34 10.10 13.85 10.66
CA PHE A 34 9.91 15.30 10.68
C PHE A 34 11.16 15.95 11.27
N GLN A 35 11.82 16.78 10.49
CA GLN A 35 13.04 17.47 10.87
C GLN A 35 12.87 18.97 10.65
N ALA A 36 13.10 19.79 11.68
CA ALA A 36 13.04 21.24 11.62
C ALA A 36 13.87 21.85 12.74
N GLY A 37 14.66 22.87 12.41
CA GLY A 37 15.46 23.62 13.37
C GLY A 37 16.70 22.89 13.92
N THR A 38 17.59 23.64 14.54
CA THR A 38 18.85 23.14 15.11
C THR A 38 19.10 23.59 16.54
N THR A 39 18.38 24.64 17.00
CA THR A 39 18.54 25.22 18.34
C THR A 39 17.22 25.86 18.81
N ASN A 40 17.08 26.00 20.12
CA ASN A 40 15.81 26.36 20.75
C ASN A 40 15.40 27.85 20.61
N ASN A 41 16.31 28.73 20.23
CA ASN A 41 16.10 30.18 20.17
C ASN A 41 16.23 30.77 18.75
N VAL A 42 16.25 29.92 17.73
CA VAL A 42 16.29 30.34 16.32
C VAL A 42 15.11 29.74 15.57
N ILE A 43 14.29 30.61 14.98
CA ILE A 43 13.21 30.22 14.09
C ILE A 43 13.83 29.61 12.83
N THR A 44 13.41 28.38 12.50
CA THR A 44 13.91 27.72 11.30
C THR A 44 13.18 28.20 10.03
N ASP A 45 13.91 28.32 8.95
CA ASP A 45 13.42 28.67 7.61
C ASP A 45 13.02 27.45 6.80
N THR A 46 13.45 26.26 7.21
CA THR A 46 13.18 25.00 6.50
C THR A 46 12.65 23.90 7.43
N ALA A 47 11.79 23.06 6.89
CA ALA A 47 11.36 21.81 7.49
C ALA A 47 11.32 20.71 6.44
N PHE A 48 11.68 19.49 6.83
CA PHE A 48 11.65 18.32 5.98
C PHE A 48 10.77 17.23 6.61
N LEU A 49 9.84 16.72 5.82
CA LEU A 49 8.98 15.60 6.21
C LEU A 49 9.13 14.46 5.21
N HIS A 50 9.15 13.24 5.71
CA HIS A 50 9.15 12.04 4.88
C HIS A 50 8.12 11.06 5.41
N GLY A 51 7.31 10.52 4.49
CA GLY A 51 6.19 9.68 4.85
C GLY A 51 5.83 8.67 3.78
N THR A 52 4.74 7.96 4.01
CA THR A 52 4.20 6.97 3.08
C THR A 52 2.70 7.19 2.88
N ILE A 53 2.24 6.87 1.67
CA ILE A 53 0.83 6.78 1.30
C ILE A 53 0.57 5.33 0.92
N ARG A 54 -0.50 4.74 1.44
CA ARG A 54 -0.98 3.43 1.07
C ARG A 54 -2.49 3.49 0.80
N ALA A 55 -2.95 2.71 -0.15
CA ALA A 55 -4.36 2.59 -0.49
C ALA A 55 -4.65 1.19 -1.01
N LEU A 56 -5.92 0.78 -1.00
CA LEU A 56 -6.34 -0.51 -1.55
C LEU A 56 -6.50 -0.47 -3.07
N THR A 57 -6.78 0.71 -3.65
CA THR A 57 -6.97 0.88 -5.08
C THR A 57 -6.08 1.98 -5.65
N GLN A 58 -5.79 1.88 -6.94
CA GLN A 58 -5.01 2.88 -7.68
C GLN A 58 -5.70 4.25 -7.68
N ASP A 59 -7.01 4.28 -7.91
CA ASP A 59 -7.78 5.52 -7.93
C ASP A 59 -7.73 6.24 -6.58
N MET A 60 -7.85 5.47 -5.48
CA MET A 60 -7.73 6.02 -4.14
C MET A 60 -6.32 6.51 -3.84
N SER A 61 -5.29 5.79 -4.29
CA SER A 61 -3.89 6.22 -4.18
C SER A 61 -3.66 7.57 -4.86
N LEU A 62 -4.14 7.73 -6.08
CA LEU A 62 -4.03 8.98 -6.84
C LEU A 62 -4.81 10.14 -6.19
N LEU A 63 -6.02 9.85 -5.68
CA LEU A 63 -6.82 10.83 -4.95
C LEU A 63 -6.06 11.35 -3.72
N VAL A 64 -5.56 10.43 -2.89
CA VAL A 64 -4.83 10.78 -1.66
C VAL A 64 -3.57 11.57 -1.96
N GLN A 65 -2.77 11.16 -2.96
CA GLN A 65 -1.57 11.89 -3.39
C GLN A 65 -1.91 13.33 -3.80
N LYS A 66 -2.93 13.50 -4.63
CA LYS A 66 -3.42 14.83 -5.04
C LYS A 66 -3.85 15.68 -3.85
N ARG A 67 -4.59 15.08 -2.90
CA ARG A 67 -5.08 15.80 -1.71
C ARG A 67 -3.95 16.18 -0.75
N VAL A 68 -2.98 15.30 -0.52
CA VAL A 68 -1.79 15.59 0.28
C VAL A 68 -1.04 16.80 -0.29
N LYS A 69 -0.81 16.82 -1.61
CA LYS A 69 -0.19 17.95 -2.28
C LYS A 69 -1.00 19.25 -2.12
N THR A 70 -2.32 19.20 -2.32
CA THR A 70 -3.20 20.36 -2.15
C THR A 70 -3.15 20.93 -0.71
N VAL A 71 -3.12 20.04 0.31
CA VAL A 71 -3.01 20.48 1.71
C VAL A 71 -1.66 21.14 1.97
N ALA A 72 -0.56 20.56 1.45
CA ALA A 72 0.77 21.14 1.58
C ALA A 72 0.85 22.53 0.95
N GLU A 73 0.36 22.71 -0.27
CA GLU A 73 0.30 23.99 -0.98
C GLU A 73 -0.57 25.02 -0.23
N GLY A 74 -1.71 24.58 0.32
CA GLY A 74 -2.61 25.43 1.11
C GLY A 74 -1.98 25.91 2.41
N VAL A 75 -1.27 25.04 3.12
CA VAL A 75 -0.54 25.43 4.33
C VAL A 75 0.60 26.36 3.98
N ALA A 76 1.40 26.06 2.97
CA ALA A 76 2.50 26.92 2.53
C ALA A 76 2.02 28.35 2.21
N ALA A 77 0.91 28.45 1.45
CA ALA A 77 0.29 29.74 1.13
C ALA A 77 -0.20 30.50 2.40
N ALA A 78 -0.77 29.77 3.38
CA ALA A 78 -1.25 30.39 4.62
C ALA A 78 -0.13 30.94 5.51
N PHE A 79 1.09 30.43 5.36
CA PHE A 79 2.27 30.87 6.13
C PHE A 79 3.28 31.69 5.31
N ASP A 80 2.91 32.09 4.08
CA ASP A 80 3.76 32.82 3.14
C ASP A 80 5.12 32.10 2.91
N MET A 81 5.02 30.80 2.61
CA MET A 81 6.15 29.90 2.40
C MET A 81 6.04 29.17 1.06
N GLU A 82 7.16 28.65 0.59
CA GLU A 82 7.21 27.72 -0.54
C GLU A 82 7.20 26.27 -0.04
N VAL A 83 6.62 25.38 -0.82
CA VAL A 83 6.65 23.94 -0.56
C VAL A 83 7.01 23.17 -1.83
N GLU A 84 7.91 22.23 -1.68
CA GLU A 84 8.20 21.22 -2.69
C GLU A 84 7.61 19.89 -2.22
N VAL A 85 6.79 19.24 -3.06
CA VAL A 85 6.19 17.94 -2.78
C VAL A 85 6.67 16.95 -3.81
N GLU A 86 7.54 16.04 -3.39
CA GLU A 86 8.02 14.94 -4.21
C GLU A 86 7.20 13.66 -3.89
N LEU A 87 6.54 13.11 -4.90
CA LEU A 87 5.78 11.86 -4.81
C LEU A 87 6.53 10.76 -5.56
N LYS A 88 7.19 9.87 -4.81
CA LYS A 88 7.91 8.72 -5.36
C LYS A 88 7.06 7.48 -5.27
N GLN A 89 6.61 6.96 -6.39
CA GLN A 89 5.78 5.75 -6.42
C GLN A 89 6.56 4.45 -6.25
N GLY A 90 7.88 4.47 -6.37
CA GLY A 90 8.78 3.36 -6.08
C GLY A 90 8.50 2.03 -6.80
N GLY A 91 7.55 2.01 -7.75
CA GLY A 91 7.11 0.79 -8.43
C GLY A 91 6.02 0.00 -7.68
N TYR A 92 5.67 0.39 -6.46
CA TYR A 92 4.65 -0.29 -5.66
C TYR A 92 3.27 0.35 -5.89
N LEU A 93 2.43 -0.32 -6.65
CA LEU A 93 1.02 0.01 -6.80
C LEU A 93 0.16 -0.89 -5.89
N PRO A 94 -1.07 -0.48 -5.54
CA PRO A 94 -2.03 -1.40 -4.95
C PRO A 94 -2.19 -2.65 -5.81
N VAL A 95 -2.29 -3.80 -5.16
CA VAL A 95 -2.60 -5.06 -5.84
C VAL A 95 -4.10 -5.14 -6.04
N GLU A 96 -4.54 -4.90 -7.26
CA GLU A 96 -5.95 -5.02 -7.67
C GLU A 96 -6.09 -6.23 -8.59
N ASN A 97 -6.49 -7.35 -8.03
CA ASN A 97 -6.72 -8.57 -8.79
C ASN A 97 -7.83 -8.38 -9.83
N HIS A 98 -7.64 -8.92 -11.03
CA HIS A 98 -8.69 -8.93 -12.04
C HIS A 98 -9.89 -9.75 -11.54
N PRO A 99 -11.11 -9.19 -11.40
CA PRO A 99 -12.21 -9.84 -10.67
C PRO A 99 -12.64 -11.18 -11.24
N ALA A 100 -12.69 -11.30 -12.59
CA ALA A 100 -13.10 -12.55 -13.22
C ALA A 100 -12.04 -13.64 -13.05
N LEU A 101 -10.76 -13.31 -13.21
CA LEU A 101 -9.66 -14.26 -13.01
C LEU A 101 -9.51 -14.67 -11.55
N ALA A 102 -9.72 -13.73 -10.61
CA ALA A 102 -9.70 -14.04 -9.19
C ALA A 102 -10.80 -15.06 -8.83
N ARG A 103 -12.01 -14.83 -9.32
CA ARG A 103 -13.13 -15.78 -9.12
C ARG A 103 -12.83 -17.14 -9.71
N GLU A 104 -12.35 -17.21 -10.94
CA GLU A 104 -11.98 -18.45 -11.60
C GLU A 104 -10.90 -19.23 -10.83
N LEU A 105 -9.91 -18.51 -10.28
CA LEU A 105 -8.86 -19.11 -9.45
C LEU A 105 -9.43 -19.64 -8.12
N MET A 106 -10.32 -18.89 -7.48
CA MET A 106 -10.99 -19.31 -6.25
C MET A 106 -11.85 -20.55 -6.49
N ASP A 107 -12.71 -20.56 -7.52
CA ASP A 107 -13.53 -21.72 -7.90
C ASP A 107 -12.66 -22.96 -8.17
N PHE A 108 -11.51 -22.77 -8.83
CA PHE A 108 -10.56 -23.85 -9.07
C PHE A 108 -9.95 -24.41 -7.79
N PHE A 109 -9.60 -23.54 -6.83
CA PHE A 109 -9.02 -23.97 -5.56
C PHE A 109 -10.05 -24.60 -4.62
N GLU A 110 -11.31 -24.18 -4.66
CA GLU A 110 -12.41 -24.81 -3.91
C GLU A 110 -12.65 -26.28 -4.33
N GLU A 111 -12.47 -26.58 -5.62
CA GLU A 111 -12.64 -27.92 -6.17
C GLU A 111 -11.37 -28.79 -6.04
N LYS A 112 -10.23 -28.20 -5.66
CA LYS A 112 -8.94 -28.88 -5.66
C LYS A 112 -8.64 -29.54 -4.32
N ASP A 113 -8.46 -30.85 -4.32
CA ASP A 113 -8.02 -31.60 -3.14
C ASP A 113 -6.65 -31.08 -2.62
N GLY A 114 -6.53 -30.99 -1.31
CA GLY A 114 -5.28 -30.60 -0.64
C GLY A 114 -5.03 -29.09 -0.57
N ILE A 115 -5.96 -28.26 -1.02
CA ILE A 115 -5.96 -26.81 -0.85
C ILE A 115 -7.15 -26.41 0.02
N GLU A 116 -6.88 -25.65 1.07
CA GLU A 116 -7.89 -24.97 1.86
C GLU A 116 -7.91 -23.50 1.46
N LEU A 117 -9.01 -23.04 0.88
CA LEU A 117 -9.21 -21.63 0.53
C LEU A 117 -9.71 -20.86 1.76
N ILE A 118 -8.99 -19.79 2.10
CA ILE A 118 -9.35 -18.91 3.22
C ILE A 118 -9.59 -17.52 2.66
N ASP A 119 -10.79 -16.98 2.86
CA ASP A 119 -11.09 -15.58 2.55
C ASP A 119 -10.53 -14.69 3.66
N ILE A 120 -9.68 -13.75 3.30
CA ILE A 120 -9.00 -12.84 4.24
C ILE A 120 -9.27 -11.39 3.88
N GLU A 121 -9.24 -10.54 4.90
CA GLU A 121 -9.36 -9.11 4.71
C GLU A 121 -8.20 -8.55 3.84
N PRO A 122 -8.49 -7.54 3.00
CA PRO A 122 -7.47 -6.90 2.18
C PRO A 122 -6.32 -6.32 3.03
N ALA A 123 -5.09 -6.50 2.58
CA ALA A 123 -3.90 -5.97 3.24
C ALA A 123 -3.23 -4.89 2.39
N MET A 124 -2.88 -3.76 3.03
CA MET A 124 -2.15 -2.67 2.40
C MET A 124 -0.63 -2.90 2.44
N THR A 125 -0.18 -4.05 1.92
CA THR A 125 1.26 -4.34 1.79
C THR A 125 1.87 -3.57 0.63
N GLY A 126 3.19 -3.34 0.67
CA GLY A 126 3.94 -2.85 -0.48
C GLY A 126 4.34 -4.03 -1.35
N GLU A 127 3.96 -3.99 -2.63
CA GLU A 127 4.15 -5.11 -3.55
C GLU A 127 4.39 -4.60 -4.98
N ASP A 128 5.40 -5.13 -5.66
CA ASP A 128 5.69 -4.77 -7.05
C ASP A 128 4.75 -5.45 -8.06
N PHE A 129 4.07 -6.52 -7.64
CA PHE A 129 3.08 -7.21 -8.47
C PHE A 129 1.92 -6.31 -8.87
N GLY A 130 1.55 -5.32 -8.04
CA GLY A 130 0.56 -4.31 -8.39
C GLY A 130 0.94 -3.50 -9.65
N TYR A 131 2.24 -3.28 -9.89
CA TYR A 131 2.68 -2.66 -11.14
C TYR A 131 2.46 -3.57 -12.35
N LEU A 132 2.70 -4.87 -12.22
CA LEU A 132 2.40 -5.85 -13.28
C LEU A 132 0.91 -5.87 -13.60
N LEU A 133 0.04 -5.86 -12.58
CA LEU A 133 -1.42 -5.82 -12.74
C LEU A 133 -1.91 -4.54 -13.43
N SER A 134 -1.17 -3.44 -13.35
CA SER A 134 -1.49 -2.22 -14.10
C SER A 134 -1.23 -2.35 -15.62
N LYS A 135 -0.60 -3.43 -16.07
CA LYS A 135 -0.22 -3.68 -17.48
C LYS A 135 -0.92 -4.88 -18.09
N VAL A 136 -1.20 -5.89 -17.26
CA VAL A 136 -1.82 -7.14 -17.68
C VAL A 136 -2.79 -7.62 -16.63
N ASP A 137 -3.88 -8.26 -17.06
CA ASP A 137 -4.82 -8.90 -16.15
C ASP A 137 -4.13 -10.07 -15.44
N GLY A 138 -4.32 -10.14 -14.12
CA GLY A 138 -3.70 -11.17 -13.32
C GLY A 138 -4.30 -11.29 -11.92
N VAL A 139 -3.76 -12.22 -11.16
CA VAL A 139 -4.18 -12.48 -9.77
C VAL A 139 -2.97 -12.78 -8.91
N MET A 140 -2.92 -12.16 -7.74
CA MET A 140 -2.03 -12.51 -6.64
C MET A 140 -2.86 -13.06 -5.47
N PHE A 141 -2.35 -14.08 -4.82
CA PHE A 141 -2.94 -14.65 -3.62
C PHE A 141 -1.87 -14.91 -2.55
N TRP A 142 -2.29 -15.07 -1.33
CA TRP A 142 -1.41 -15.42 -0.22
C TRP A 142 -1.33 -16.94 -0.08
N LEU A 143 -0.12 -17.46 0.05
CA LEU A 143 0.11 -18.85 0.42
C LEU A 143 0.34 -18.94 1.92
N GLY A 144 -0.48 -19.73 2.62
CA GLY A 144 -0.27 -20.06 4.03
C GLY A 144 1.01 -20.89 4.20
N ILE A 145 1.87 -20.48 5.14
CA ILE A 145 3.19 -21.09 5.38
C ILE A 145 3.31 -21.73 6.77
N ASP A 146 2.24 -21.69 7.56
CA ASP A 146 2.14 -22.23 8.92
C ASP A 146 3.32 -21.77 9.83
N SER A 147 3.66 -20.48 9.74
CA SER A 147 4.63 -19.83 10.61
C SER A 147 3.91 -19.04 11.71
N PRO A 148 4.34 -19.13 12.98
CA PRO A 148 3.80 -18.29 14.05
C PRO A 148 4.27 -16.82 13.94
N TYR A 149 5.18 -16.53 13.04
CA TYR A 149 5.75 -15.21 12.84
C TYR A 149 5.26 -14.60 11.52
N ALA A 150 4.95 -13.30 11.56
CA ALA A 150 4.53 -12.54 10.39
C ALA A 150 5.69 -12.30 9.39
N LEU A 151 5.34 -11.79 8.20
CA LEU A 151 6.30 -11.34 7.19
C LEU A 151 7.35 -10.39 7.81
N HIS A 152 8.60 -10.51 7.34
CA HIS A 152 9.76 -9.74 7.78
C HIS A 152 10.21 -9.98 9.22
N HIS A 153 9.58 -10.87 9.98
CA HIS A 153 10.08 -11.25 11.29
C HIS A 153 11.36 -12.09 11.14
N PRO A 154 12.46 -11.86 11.91
CA PRO A 154 13.71 -12.58 11.74
C PRO A 154 13.65 -14.09 12.03
N GLN A 155 12.60 -14.54 12.71
CA GLN A 155 12.33 -15.95 12.99
C GLN A 155 11.25 -16.55 12.09
N MET A 156 10.77 -15.80 11.09
CA MET A 156 9.80 -16.32 10.13
C MET A 156 10.43 -17.49 9.37
N SER A 157 9.79 -18.64 9.48
CA SER A 157 10.25 -19.88 8.84
C SER A 157 9.04 -20.61 8.25
N PRO A 158 8.88 -20.66 6.93
CA PRO A 158 7.83 -21.43 6.30
C PRO A 158 8.07 -22.93 6.49
N LYS A 159 7.00 -23.70 6.65
CA LYS A 159 7.10 -25.15 6.53
C LYS A 159 7.43 -25.54 5.09
N GLU A 160 8.30 -26.53 4.91
CA GLU A 160 8.74 -26.97 3.58
C GLU A 160 7.57 -27.51 2.75
N GLU A 161 6.57 -28.12 3.38
CA GLU A 161 5.36 -28.62 2.73
C GLU A 161 4.60 -27.52 1.98
N ALA A 162 4.65 -26.27 2.45
CA ALA A 162 4.02 -25.13 1.78
C ALA A 162 4.61 -24.89 0.37
N LEU A 163 5.88 -25.22 0.15
CA LEU A 163 6.51 -25.10 -1.18
C LEU A 163 5.86 -26.04 -2.19
N ALA A 164 5.63 -27.29 -1.80
CA ALA A 164 4.98 -28.29 -2.66
C ALA A 164 3.52 -27.88 -2.98
N ILE A 165 2.80 -27.38 -1.97
CA ILE A 165 1.42 -26.88 -2.14
C ILE A 165 1.40 -25.69 -3.10
N GLY A 166 2.28 -24.71 -2.92
CA GLY A 166 2.35 -23.54 -3.79
C GLY A 166 2.70 -23.88 -5.24
N VAL A 167 3.65 -24.80 -5.45
CA VAL A 167 4.02 -25.28 -6.78
C VAL A 167 2.83 -26.02 -7.44
N ASP A 168 2.16 -26.90 -6.71
CA ASP A 168 1.01 -27.62 -7.23
C ASP A 168 -0.17 -26.69 -7.53
N ALA A 169 -0.48 -25.75 -6.65
CA ALA A 169 -1.52 -24.75 -6.84
C ALA A 169 -1.32 -23.97 -8.15
N VAL A 170 -0.16 -23.33 -8.30
CA VAL A 170 0.14 -22.49 -9.47
C VAL A 170 0.23 -23.32 -10.74
N SER A 171 0.99 -24.44 -10.72
CA SER A 171 1.19 -25.25 -11.93
C SER A 171 -0.08 -25.93 -12.42
N SER A 172 -0.95 -26.35 -11.52
CA SER A 172 -2.23 -26.97 -11.88
C SER A 172 -3.18 -25.97 -12.53
N PHE A 173 -3.29 -24.76 -11.97
CA PHE A 173 -4.09 -23.70 -12.56
C PHE A 173 -3.56 -23.26 -13.93
N LEU A 174 -2.25 -23.08 -14.07
CA LEU A 174 -1.64 -22.74 -15.36
C LEU A 174 -1.86 -23.84 -16.43
N LYS A 175 -1.81 -25.12 -16.04
CA LYS A 175 -2.13 -26.23 -16.95
C LYS A 175 -3.59 -26.19 -17.41
N LYS A 176 -4.53 -25.89 -16.50
CA LYS A 176 -5.94 -25.69 -16.85
C LYS A 176 -6.07 -24.56 -17.87
N LYS A 177 -5.49 -23.40 -17.60
CA LYS A 177 -5.54 -22.23 -18.51
C LYS A 177 -4.89 -22.47 -19.88
N ALA A 178 -3.84 -23.27 -19.93
CA ALA A 178 -3.16 -23.60 -21.19
C ALA A 178 -3.94 -24.63 -22.05
N ALA A 179 -4.95 -25.30 -21.50
CA ALA A 179 -5.78 -26.26 -22.20
C ALA A 179 -7.09 -25.66 -22.76
N GLU A 180 -7.42 -24.44 -22.36
CA GLU A 180 -8.54 -23.64 -22.86
C GLU A 180 -8.18 -22.91 -24.17
#